data_cde80f8c10574847fe273a4517244109
#
_entry.id   cde80f8c10574847fe273a4517244109
#
_cell.length_a   1.000
_cell.length_b   1.000
_cell.length_c   1.000
_cell.angle_alpha   90.00
_cell.angle_beta   90.00
_cell.angle_gamma   90.00
#
_symmetry.space_group_name_H-M   'P 1'
#
loop_
_entity.id
_entity.type
_entity.pdbx_description
1 polymer ?
#
loop_
_entity_poly.entity_id
_entity_poly.type
_entity_poly.pdbx_seq_one_letter_code
_entity_poly.pdbx_strand_id
1 'polypeptide(L)'
;MARPRIDDVAKRAGVSKTSVSFAFNQPDNLNATTRERILAAAAELGYRPSPIARGLANRRTGQLGLVVPQSTHDVFANPFIAELLRGIGDVCDREGISLVIVPPAGGSLARAVEAALVDGLILLGLAPDHPELELARRAGVPVVALDVDAWGDADVIAVDDAYGAAAAATHIYRLGHRDVAVVLIAEHPDAAVDEQSGISARRLAGIRDGFEAARADADADGPPVRLRVMSAPVSEDGGRVAFAELEADGLPTAVMAITDMTAIGILNAAIDAGVRVPQDLSIVGYDDIPAASWTCPRLTTVHQPIREKGRLAARRLIDLARSPDGHHPATDVLPTRLVVRASTAPPHGGGGASRS
;
A
#
# COMPACT_ATOMS: atom_id res chain seq x y z
N MET A 1 -30.83 30.69 12.01
CA MET A 1 -30.93 31.38 10.71
C MET A 1 -30.66 30.39 9.59
N ALA A 2 -31.43 30.43 8.49
CA ALA A 2 -31.19 29.56 7.35
C ALA A 2 -29.86 29.96 6.68
N ARG A 3 -29.10 28.94 6.21
CA ARG A 3 -27.80 29.14 5.52
C ARG A 3 -28.06 29.91 4.21
N PRO A 4 -27.35 31.02 3.92
CA PRO A 4 -27.54 31.78 2.70
C PRO A 4 -27.29 30.93 1.46
N ARG A 5 -28.11 31.14 0.43
CA ARG A 5 -28.07 30.40 -0.84
C ARG A 5 -27.51 31.27 -1.96
N ILE A 6 -27.12 30.64 -3.05
CA ILE A 6 -26.63 31.34 -4.25
C ILE A 6 -27.64 32.36 -4.76
N ASP A 7 -28.94 32.12 -4.57
CA ASP A 7 -30.05 33.03 -4.92
C ASP A 7 -29.99 34.30 -4.12
N ASP A 8 -29.63 34.25 -2.86
CA ASP A 8 -29.56 35.44 -2.01
C ASP A 8 -28.41 36.34 -2.44
N VAL A 9 -27.26 35.75 -2.82
CA VAL A 9 -26.12 36.50 -3.38
C VAL A 9 -26.47 37.11 -4.73
N ALA A 10 -27.15 36.36 -5.60
CA ALA A 10 -27.57 36.85 -6.91
C ALA A 10 -28.49 38.09 -6.77
N LYS A 11 -29.50 38.02 -5.88
CA LYS A 11 -30.38 39.15 -5.56
C LYS A 11 -29.61 40.32 -4.97
N ARG A 12 -28.72 40.08 -4.02
CA ARG A 12 -27.95 41.12 -3.31
C ARG A 12 -26.98 41.85 -4.24
N ALA A 13 -26.34 41.10 -5.17
CA ALA A 13 -25.41 41.64 -6.15
C ALA A 13 -26.08 42.16 -7.43
N GLY A 14 -27.39 41.97 -7.62
CA GLY A 14 -28.09 42.36 -8.82
C GLY A 14 -27.64 41.69 -10.11
N VAL A 15 -27.38 40.34 -10.02
CA VAL A 15 -26.88 39.54 -11.15
C VAL A 15 -27.62 38.20 -11.23
N SER A 16 -27.37 37.43 -12.30
CA SER A 16 -27.89 36.08 -12.42
C SER A 16 -27.14 35.06 -11.50
N LYS A 17 -27.79 33.93 -11.16
CA LYS A 17 -27.14 32.81 -10.47
C LYS A 17 -25.91 32.31 -11.22
N THR A 18 -25.96 32.29 -12.55
CA THR A 18 -24.85 31.93 -13.43
C THR A 18 -23.65 32.85 -13.21
N SER A 19 -23.90 34.17 -13.15
CA SER A 19 -22.82 35.12 -12.85
C SER A 19 -22.21 34.92 -11.47
N VAL A 20 -23.04 34.62 -10.45
CA VAL A 20 -22.51 34.27 -9.13
C VAL A 20 -21.66 33.00 -9.20
N SER A 21 -22.10 31.96 -9.92
CA SER A 21 -21.32 30.74 -10.13
C SER A 21 -19.98 31.05 -10.82
N PHE A 22 -19.98 31.88 -11.87
CA PHE A 22 -18.76 32.28 -12.57
C PHE A 22 -17.79 33.04 -11.66
N ALA A 23 -18.26 33.90 -10.77
CA ALA A 23 -17.40 34.66 -9.86
C ALA A 23 -16.52 33.76 -8.97
N PHE A 24 -17.00 32.54 -8.63
CA PHE A 24 -16.28 31.59 -7.78
C PHE A 24 -15.55 30.49 -8.57
N ASN A 25 -16.05 30.10 -9.75
CA ASN A 25 -15.55 28.91 -10.46
C ASN A 25 -14.81 29.26 -11.76
N GLN A 26 -15.17 30.38 -12.43
CA GLN A 26 -14.61 30.78 -13.71
C GLN A 26 -14.50 32.32 -13.76
N PRO A 27 -13.62 32.90 -12.93
CA PRO A 27 -13.54 34.35 -12.73
C PRO A 27 -13.26 35.15 -14.02
N ASP A 28 -12.57 34.52 -14.98
CA ASP A 28 -12.19 35.11 -16.25
C ASP A 28 -13.40 35.37 -17.19
N ASN A 29 -14.52 34.71 -16.90
CA ASN A 29 -15.78 34.91 -17.63
C ASN A 29 -16.57 36.16 -17.15
N LEU A 30 -16.01 36.91 -16.21
CA LEU A 30 -16.63 38.12 -15.66
C LEU A 30 -15.66 39.31 -15.71
N ASN A 31 -16.23 40.53 -15.91
CA ASN A 31 -15.44 41.73 -15.69
C ASN A 31 -15.10 41.89 -14.19
N ALA A 32 -13.98 42.55 -13.90
CA ALA A 32 -13.46 42.72 -12.54
C ALA A 32 -14.48 43.37 -11.60
N THR A 33 -15.18 44.44 -12.06
CA THR A 33 -16.17 45.18 -11.26
C THR A 33 -17.36 44.29 -10.85
N THR A 34 -17.86 43.48 -11.78
CA THR A 34 -18.98 42.57 -11.47
C THR A 34 -18.54 41.48 -10.52
N ARG A 35 -17.33 40.93 -10.68
CA ARG A 35 -16.76 39.93 -9.78
C ARG A 35 -16.60 40.48 -8.36
N GLU A 36 -16.02 41.67 -8.19
CA GLU A 36 -15.86 42.33 -6.88
C GLU A 36 -17.19 42.52 -6.18
N ARG A 37 -18.22 43.01 -6.91
CA ARG A 37 -19.57 43.22 -6.39
C ARG A 37 -20.19 41.90 -5.89
N ILE A 38 -20.01 40.81 -6.61
CA ILE A 38 -20.51 39.49 -6.21
C ILE A 38 -19.78 38.97 -4.96
N LEU A 39 -18.46 39.09 -4.91
CA LEU A 39 -17.66 38.65 -3.77
C LEU A 39 -17.98 39.46 -2.51
N ALA A 40 -18.20 40.79 -2.64
CA ALA A 40 -18.62 41.64 -1.54
C ALA A 40 -20.02 41.23 -1.01
N ALA A 41 -21.00 41.01 -1.89
CA ALA A 41 -22.32 40.52 -1.50
C ALA A 41 -22.27 39.13 -0.82
N ALA A 42 -21.43 38.23 -1.29
CA ALA A 42 -21.25 36.93 -0.68
C ALA A 42 -20.63 37.03 0.73
N ALA A 43 -19.62 37.88 0.90
CA ALA A 43 -18.98 38.11 2.20
C ALA A 43 -19.98 38.75 3.21
N GLU A 44 -20.77 39.75 2.78
CA GLU A 44 -21.78 40.37 3.61
C GLU A 44 -22.85 39.39 4.11
N LEU A 45 -23.28 38.49 3.23
CA LEU A 45 -24.25 37.44 3.58
C LEU A 45 -23.66 36.23 4.32
N GLY A 46 -22.33 36.14 4.44
CA GLY A 46 -21.67 34.94 4.96
C GLY A 46 -21.84 33.72 4.04
N TYR A 47 -22.09 33.94 2.76
CA TYR A 47 -22.24 32.85 1.79
C TYR A 47 -20.91 32.22 1.46
N ARG A 48 -20.87 30.87 1.52
CA ARG A 48 -19.77 30.08 1.00
C ARG A 48 -20.32 29.13 -0.06
N PRO A 49 -19.69 29.06 -1.26
CA PRO A 49 -20.08 28.09 -2.27
C PRO A 49 -20.09 26.65 -1.68
N SER A 50 -21.13 25.90 -2.00
CA SER A 50 -21.20 24.51 -1.61
C SER A 50 -20.16 23.71 -2.42
N PRO A 51 -19.26 22.95 -1.78
CA PRO A 51 -18.32 22.05 -2.49
C PRO A 51 -19.06 21.05 -3.39
N ILE A 52 -20.20 20.53 -2.92
CA ILE A 52 -21.06 19.61 -3.69
C ILE A 52 -21.63 20.30 -4.95
N ALA A 53 -22.15 21.54 -4.81
CA ALA A 53 -22.68 22.27 -5.96
C ALA A 53 -21.57 22.63 -6.97
N ARG A 54 -20.35 22.89 -6.48
CA ARG A 54 -19.17 23.12 -7.33
C ARG A 54 -18.78 21.86 -8.07
N GLY A 55 -18.71 20.71 -7.39
CA GLY A 55 -18.43 19.41 -7.98
C GLY A 55 -19.42 19.05 -9.07
N LEU A 56 -20.73 19.25 -8.82
CA LEU A 56 -21.80 19.03 -9.80
C LEU A 56 -21.67 19.96 -11.03
N ALA A 57 -21.33 21.23 -10.83
CA ALA A 57 -21.18 22.20 -11.92
C ALA A 57 -19.94 21.90 -12.79
N ASN A 58 -18.85 21.45 -12.18
CA ASN A 58 -17.57 21.19 -12.86
C ASN A 58 -17.41 19.70 -13.25
N ARG A 59 -18.34 18.85 -12.88
CA ARG A 59 -18.24 17.39 -12.96
C ARG A 59 -16.96 16.82 -12.31
N ARG A 60 -16.41 17.52 -11.31
CA ARG A 60 -15.20 17.15 -10.56
C ARG A 60 -15.35 17.53 -9.10
N THR A 61 -14.98 16.61 -8.24
CA THR A 61 -15.05 16.80 -6.78
C THR A 61 -13.78 17.43 -6.21
N GLY A 62 -12.65 17.31 -6.91
CA GLY A 62 -11.33 17.66 -6.42
C GLY A 62 -10.84 16.67 -5.36
N GLN A 63 -11.27 15.40 -5.44
CA GLN A 63 -10.92 14.37 -4.47
C GLN A 63 -10.45 13.10 -5.19
N LEU A 64 -9.39 12.47 -4.69
CA LEU A 64 -8.97 11.11 -5.06
C LEU A 64 -9.30 10.15 -3.93
N GLY A 65 -9.72 8.92 -4.28
CA GLY A 65 -9.98 7.86 -3.31
C GLY A 65 -8.84 6.84 -3.28
N LEU A 66 -8.36 6.49 -2.09
CA LEU A 66 -7.53 5.30 -1.86
C LEU A 66 -8.41 4.21 -1.27
N VAL A 67 -8.66 3.16 -2.03
CA VAL A 67 -9.42 1.98 -1.60
C VAL A 67 -8.45 0.96 -1.01
N VAL A 68 -8.72 0.55 0.22
CA VAL A 68 -7.92 -0.44 0.95
C VAL A 68 -8.85 -1.52 1.51
N PRO A 69 -8.47 -2.81 1.43
CA PRO A 69 -9.34 -3.89 1.92
C PRO A 69 -9.34 -4.06 3.44
N GLN A 70 -8.52 -3.29 4.15
CA GLN A 70 -8.40 -3.35 5.61
C GLN A 70 -9.37 -2.41 6.31
N SER A 71 -9.62 -2.70 7.60
CA SER A 71 -10.38 -1.79 8.47
C SER A 71 -9.68 -0.44 8.64
N THR A 72 -10.42 0.60 9.01
CA THR A 72 -9.83 1.92 9.29
C THR A 72 -8.75 1.84 10.38
N HIS A 73 -8.94 1.00 11.39
CA HIS A 73 -7.95 0.77 12.45
C HIS A 73 -6.63 0.26 11.86
N ASP A 74 -6.69 -0.79 11.04
CA ASP A 74 -5.52 -1.44 10.46
C ASP A 74 -4.80 -0.54 9.47
N VAL A 75 -5.56 0.27 8.70
CA VAL A 75 -4.99 1.28 7.79
C VAL A 75 -4.07 2.25 8.53
N PHE A 76 -4.50 2.76 9.69
CA PHE A 76 -3.70 3.69 10.47
C PHE A 76 -2.58 3.01 11.27
N ALA A 77 -2.75 1.72 11.59
CA ALA A 77 -1.71 0.93 12.26
C ALA A 77 -0.60 0.45 11.32
N ASN A 78 -0.82 0.47 9.99
CA ASN A 78 0.12 -0.06 9.02
C ASN A 78 1.08 1.01 8.47
N PRO A 79 2.39 0.99 8.84
CA PRO A 79 3.37 1.96 8.37
C PRO A 79 3.60 1.94 6.85
N PHE A 80 3.38 0.81 6.18
CA PHE A 80 3.43 0.74 4.72
C PHE A 80 2.39 1.67 4.09
N ILE A 81 1.13 1.60 4.59
CA ILE A 81 0.06 2.49 4.12
C ILE A 81 0.38 3.95 4.42
N ALA A 82 0.96 4.23 5.60
CA ALA A 82 1.37 5.59 5.95
C ALA A 82 2.41 6.16 4.96
N GLU A 83 3.40 5.37 4.53
CA GLU A 83 4.39 5.79 3.53
C GLU A 83 3.75 5.98 2.13
N LEU A 84 2.81 5.11 1.75
CA LEU A 84 2.04 5.24 0.51
C LEU A 84 1.21 6.54 0.51
N LEU A 85 0.49 6.80 1.61
CA LEU A 85 -0.31 8.02 1.80
C LEU A 85 0.54 9.28 1.73
N ARG A 86 1.77 9.27 2.29
CA ARG A 86 2.71 10.39 2.15
C ARG A 86 3.06 10.65 0.69
N GLY A 87 3.31 9.59 -0.08
CA GLY A 87 3.58 9.72 -1.51
C GLY A 87 2.41 10.30 -2.30
N ILE A 88 1.20 9.81 -2.06
CA ILE A 88 -0.04 10.34 -2.66
C ILE A 88 -0.26 11.80 -2.23
N GLY A 89 -0.14 12.07 -0.93
CA GLY A 89 -0.32 13.40 -0.34
C GLY A 89 0.62 14.45 -0.93
N ASP A 90 1.91 14.10 -1.15
CA ASP A 90 2.88 14.99 -1.81
C ASP A 90 2.40 15.50 -3.17
N VAL A 91 1.60 14.73 -3.89
CA VAL A 91 1.01 15.12 -5.19
C VAL A 91 -0.28 15.88 -4.98
N CYS A 92 -1.16 15.40 -4.12
CA CYS A 92 -2.44 16.02 -3.81
C CYS A 92 -2.26 17.46 -3.31
N ASP A 93 -1.30 17.70 -2.41
CA ASP A 93 -1.00 19.04 -1.87
C ASP A 93 -0.57 20.02 -2.97
N ARG A 94 0.26 19.57 -3.91
CA ARG A 94 0.72 20.41 -5.04
C ARG A 94 -0.40 20.74 -6.03
N GLU A 95 -1.32 19.80 -6.24
CA GLU A 95 -2.42 19.92 -7.19
C GLU A 95 -3.69 20.54 -6.56
N GLY A 96 -3.68 20.79 -5.24
CA GLY A 96 -4.85 21.31 -4.51
C GLY A 96 -6.02 20.32 -4.46
N ILE A 97 -5.72 19.02 -4.45
CA ILE A 97 -6.68 17.92 -4.45
C ILE A 97 -6.73 17.31 -3.03
N SER A 98 -7.91 16.86 -2.60
CA SER A 98 -8.07 16.17 -1.33
C SER A 98 -7.93 14.64 -1.52
N LEU A 99 -7.37 13.95 -0.52
CA LEU A 99 -7.33 12.49 -0.48
C LEU A 99 -8.40 11.95 0.47
N VAL A 100 -9.16 10.98 -0.01
CA VAL A 100 -10.17 10.24 0.76
C VAL A 100 -9.71 8.79 0.89
N ILE A 101 -9.63 8.30 2.13
CA ILE A 101 -9.39 6.88 2.38
C ILE A 101 -10.74 6.18 2.38
N VAL A 102 -10.86 5.09 1.62
CA VAL A 102 -12.10 4.35 1.38
C VAL A 102 -11.93 2.91 1.91
N PRO A 103 -12.06 2.70 3.23
CA PRO A 103 -12.08 1.36 3.83
C PRO A 103 -13.47 0.73 3.67
N PRO A 104 -13.63 -0.59 3.90
CA PRO A 104 -14.92 -1.25 3.84
C PRO A 104 -15.97 -0.59 4.75
N ALA A 105 -17.11 -0.20 4.18
CA ALA A 105 -18.23 0.37 4.94
C ALA A 105 -19.23 -0.72 5.35
N GLY A 106 -19.32 -1.00 6.64
CA GLY A 106 -20.15 -2.10 7.16
C GLY A 106 -19.74 -3.47 6.59
N GLY A 107 -18.43 -3.68 6.36
CA GLY A 107 -17.87 -4.91 5.81
C GLY A 107 -17.92 -5.01 4.29
N SER A 108 -18.32 -3.95 3.55
CA SER A 108 -18.39 -3.94 2.08
C SER A 108 -17.59 -2.80 1.48
N LEU A 109 -16.64 -3.13 0.61
CA LEU A 109 -15.90 -2.18 -0.23
C LEU A 109 -16.82 -1.55 -1.28
N ALA A 110 -17.74 -2.32 -1.85
CA ALA A 110 -18.68 -1.85 -2.85
C ALA A 110 -19.49 -0.65 -2.34
N ARG A 111 -20.05 -0.76 -1.13
CA ARG A 111 -20.79 0.36 -0.49
C ARG A 111 -19.89 1.57 -0.24
N ALA A 112 -18.64 1.33 0.16
CA ALA A 112 -17.71 2.42 0.40
C ALA A 112 -17.36 3.17 -0.89
N VAL A 113 -17.11 2.44 -1.98
CA VAL A 113 -16.84 3.00 -3.31
C VAL A 113 -18.04 3.76 -3.86
N GLU A 114 -19.26 3.21 -3.76
CA GLU A 114 -20.49 3.89 -4.19
C GLU A 114 -20.75 5.21 -3.43
N ALA A 115 -20.42 5.24 -2.14
CA ALA A 115 -20.58 6.43 -1.31
C ALA A 115 -19.47 7.45 -1.51
N ALA A 116 -18.34 7.07 -2.08
CA ALA A 116 -17.18 7.93 -2.27
C ALA A 116 -17.41 8.90 -3.45
N LEU A 117 -17.48 10.18 -3.14
CA LEU A 117 -17.54 11.25 -4.13
C LEU A 117 -16.13 11.64 -4.54
N VAL A 118 -15.53 10.89 -5.47
CA VAL A 118 -14.14 11.06 -5.91
C VAL A 118 -14.03 11.16 -7.43
N ASP A 119 -12.95 11.76 -7.92
CA ASP A 119 -12.69 11.92 -9.36
C ASP A 119 -11.93 10.72 -9.95
N GLY A 120 -11.46 9.81 -9.09
CA GLY A 120 -10.79 8.58 -9.46
C GLY A 120 -10.38 7.79 -8.23
N LEU A 121 -10.00 6.53 -8.43
CA LEU A 121 -9.68 5.56 -7.39
C LEU A 121 -8.28 4.97 -7.57
N ILE A 122 -7.53 4.92 -6.48
CA ILE A 122 -6.32 4.09 -6.33
C ILE A 122 -6.74 2.85 -5.56
N LEU A 123 -6.51 1.66 -6.12
CA LEU A 123 -6.86 0.38 -5.49
C LEU A 123 -5.58 -0.30 -5.01
N LEU A 124 -5.48 -0.63 -3.73
CA LEU A 124 -4.30 -1.26 -3.15
C LEU A 124 -4.53 -2.76 -2.91
N GLY A 125 -3.75 -3.62 -3.58
CA GLY A 125 -3.69 -5.06 -3.32
C GLY A 125 -5.01 -5.80 -3.57
N LEU A 126 -5.87 -5.29 -4.44
CA LEU A 126 -7.16 -5.88 -4.75
C LEU A 126 -7.09 -6.59 -6.12
N ALA A 127 -7.31 -7.91 -6.12
CA ALA A 127 -7.30 -8.69 -7.34
C ALA A 127 -8.38 -8.23 -8.33
N PRO A 128 -8.14 -8.35 -9.66
CA PRO A 128 -9.06 -7.88 -10.69
C PRO A 128 -10.44 -8.54 -10.65
N ASP A 129 -10.51 -9.77 -10.18
CA ASP A 129 -11.71 -10.59 -10.03
C ASP A 129 -12.42 -10.40 -8.69
N HIS A 130 -11.93 -9.49 -7.84
CA HIS A 130 -12.57 -9.21 -6.56
C HIS A 130 -14.02 -8.74 -6.78
N PRO A 131 -15.03 -9.48 -6.26
CA PRO A 131 -16.43 -9.30 -6.64
C PRO A 131 -16.99 -7.91 -6.34
N GLU A 132 -16.43 -7.23 -5.33
CA GLU A 132 -16.87 -5.89 -4.95
C GLU A 132 -16.31 -4.77 -5.85
N LEU A 133 -15.33 -5.06 -6.73
CA LEU A 133 -14.74 -4.05 -7.62
C LEU A 133 -15.50 -3.83 -8.92
N GLU A 134 -16.42 -4.71 -9.27
CA GLU A 134 -17.30 -4.50 -10.42
C GLU A 134 -18.08 -3.17 -10.31
N LEU A 135 -18.38 -2.74 -9.09
CA LEU A 135 -19.02 -1.45 -8.85
C LEU A 135 -18.09 -0.25 -9.12
N ALA A 136 -16.81 -0.35 -8.81
CA ALA A 136 -15.83 0.68 -9.17
C ALA A 136 -15.75 0.85 -10.70
N ARG A 137 -15.79 -0.27 -11.45
CA ARG A 137 -15.86 -0.24 -12.93
C ARG A 137 -17.13 0.41 -13.44
N ARG A 138 -18.29 0.10 -12.83
CA ARG A 138 -19.58 0.69 -13.19
C ARG A 138 -19.71 2.15 -12.83
N ALA A 139 -18.98 2.62 -11.82
CA ALA A 139 -18.97 4.03 -11.42
C ALA A 139 -18.40 4.95 -12.52
N GLY A 140 -17.66 4.39 -13.50
CA GLY A 140 -17.11 5.15 -14.63
C GLY A 140 -16.04 6.17 -14.25
N VAL A 141 -15.43 6.00 -13.07
CA VAL A 141 -14.30 6.84 -12.63
C VAL A 141 -12.97 6.17 -13.00
N PRO A 142 -11.92 6.93 -13.35
CA PRO A 142 -10.60 6.40 -13.60
C PRO A 142 -10.07 5.57 -12.42
N VAL A 143 -9.32 4.52 -12.73
CA VAL A 143 -8.73 3.62 -11.74
C VAL A 143 -7.24 3.44 -12.02
N VAL A 144 -6.43 3.45 -10.95
CA VAL A 144 -5.05 2.99 -10.94
C VAL A 144 -4.93 1.90 -9.89
N ALA A 145 -4.44 0.72 -10.29
CA ALA A 145 -4.28 -0.43 -9.40
C ALA A 145 -2.83 -0.56 -8.92
N LEU A 146 -2.64 -0.90 -7.64
CA LEU A 146 -1.34 -1.09 -7.02
C LEU A 146 -1.14 -2.54 -6.62
N ASP A 147 0.07 -3.06 -6.88
CA ASP A 147 0.55 -4.36 -6.40
C ASP A 147 -0.27 -5.56 -6.89
N VAL A 148 -0.82 -5.46 -8.09
CA VAL A 148 -1.52 -6.52 -8.81
C VAL A 148 -0.82 -6.82 -10.14
N ASP A 149 -1.09 -8.00 -10.74
CA ASP A 149 -0.42 -8.42 -11.98
C ASP A 149 -0.97 -7.69 -13.22
N ALA A 150 -2.28 -7.57 -13.29
CA ALA A 150 -2.97 -6.83 -14.34
C ALA A 150 -4.36 -6.41 -13.84
N TRP A 151 -4.96 -5.38 -14.42
CA TRP A 151 -6.27 -4.91 -13.97
C TRP A 151 -7.13 -4.39 -15.14
N GLY A 152 -7.49 -5.30 -16.09
CA GLY A 152 -8.33 -4.94 -17.22
C GLY A 152 -7.77 -3.76 -18.01
N ASP A 153 -8.57 -2.69 -18.10
CA ASP A 153 -8.20 -1.44 -18.80
C ASP A 153 -7.64 -0.36 -17.86
N ALA A 154 -7.21 -0.71 -16.63
CA ALA A 154 -6.62 0.24 -15.70
C ALA A 154 -5.09 0.21 -15.74
N ASP A 155 -4.48 1.34 -15.41
CA ASP A 155 -3.05 1.40 -15.14
C ASP A 155 -2.68 0.60 -13.90
N VAL A 156 -1.54 -0.09 -13.97
CA VAL A 156 -0.99 -0.86 -12.87
C VAL A 156 0.37 -0.30 -12.47
N ILE A 157 0.59 -0.14 -11.18
CA ILE A 157 1.90 0.19 -10.61
C ILE A 157 2.25 -0.87 -9.58
N ALA A 158 3.29 -1.62 -9.83
CA ALA A 158 3.79 -2.71 -9.01
C ALA A 158 5.26 -2.53 -8.68
N VAL A 159 5.80 -3.42 -7.89
CA VAL A 159 7.25 -3.57 -7.68
C VAL A 159 7.71 -4.92 -8.22
N ASP A 160 9.00 -5.06 -8.47
CA ASP A 160 9.59 -6.36 -8.79
C ASP A 160 9.71 -7.21 -7.51
N ASP A 161 8.57 -7.79 -7.13
CA ASP A 161 8.44 -8.61 -5.93
C ASP A 161 9.36 -9.83 -5.96
N ALA A 162 9.43 -10.51 -7.11
CA ALA A 162 10.20 -11.73 -7.26
C ALA A 162 11.71 -11.45 -7.17
N TYR A 163 12.20 -10.41 -7.82
CA TYR A 163 13.61 -10.03 -7.76
C TYR A 163 14.05 -9.68 -6.34
N GLY A 164 13.29 -8.87 -5.63
CA GLY A 164 13.61 -8.50 -4.25
C GLY A 164 13.64 -9.70 -3.31
N ALA A 165 12.65 -10.58 -3.44
CA ALA A 165 12.53 -11.80 -2.66
C ALA A 165 13.68 -12.79 -2.98
N ALA A 166 14.05 -12.94 -4.25
CA ALA A 166 15.19 -13.77 -4.67
C ALA A 166 16.52 -13.23 -4.12
N ALA A 167 16.71 -11.90 -4.12
CA ALA A 167 17.91 -11.30 -3.55
C ALA A 167 18.04 -11.58 -2.04
N ALA A 168 16.92 -11.55 -1.30
CA ALA A 168 16.88 -11.87 0.12
C ALA A 168 17.18 -13.37 0.37
N ALA A 169 16.60 -14.28 -0.42
CA ALA A 169 16.84 -15.70 -0.35
C ALA A 169 18.31 -16.05 -0.66
N THR A 170 18.86 -15.46 -1.71
CA THR A 170 20.28 -15.60 -2.06
C THR A 170 21.18 -15.15 -0.92
N HIS A 171 20.87 -14.05 -0.25
CA HIS A 171 21.63 -13.58 0.93
C HIS A 171 21.60 -14.62 2.07
N ILE A 172 20.43 -15.12 2.42
CA ILE A 172 20.27 -16.15 3.47
C ILE A 172 21.01 -17.45 3.11
N TYR A 173 20.94 -17.87 1.84
CA TYR A 173 21.69 -19.04 1.36
C TYR A 173 23.19 -18.85 1.50
N ARG A 174 23.73 -17.69 1.09
CA ARG A 174 25.16 -17.36 1.15
C ARG A 174 25.69 -17.25 2.57
N LEU A 175 24.85 -16.89 3.54
CA LEU A 175 25.18 -16.94 4.95
C LEU A 175 25.31 -18.38 5.48
N GLY A 176 24.83 -19.39 4.76
CA GLY A 176 24.92 -20.81 5.15
C GLY A 176 23.63 -21.38 5.72
N HIS A 177 22.53 -20.64 5.76
CA HIS A 177 21.23 -21.15 6.23
C HIS A 177 20.66 -22.19 5.27
N ARG A 178 20.17 -23.31 5.84
CA ARG A 178 19.56 -24.43 5.10
C ARG A 178 18.23 -24.89 5.72
N ASP A 179 17.88 -24.43 6.91
CA ASP A 179 16.56 -24.59 7.54
C ASP A 179 15.95 -23.20 7.70
N VAL A 180 14.95 -22.88 6.87
CA VAL A 180 14.37 -21.55 6.71
C VAL A 180 12.86 -21.64 6.78
N ALA A 181 12.23 -20.72 7.52
CA ALA A 181 10.80 -20.52 7.46
C ALA A 181 10.47 -19.27 6.63
N VAL A 182 9.38 -19.33 5.87
CA VAL A 182 8.78 -18.19 5.16
C VAL A 182 7.42 -17.90 5.75
N VAL A 183 7.18 -16.65 6.13
CA VAL A 183 5.89 -16.20 6.65
C VAL A 183 5.23 -15.30 5.64
N LEU A 184 4.16 -15.80 5.02
CA LEU A 184 3.34 -15.13 4.01
C LEU A 184 2.23 -14.29 4.66
N ILE A 185 1.54 -13.48 3.86
CA ILE A 185 0.35 -12.76 4.28
C ILE A 185 -0.83 -13.75 4.33
N ALA A 186 -1.52 -13.82 5.46
CA ALA A 186 -2.78 -14.53 5.57
C ALA A 186 -3.89 -13.71 4.87
N GLU A 187 -4.35 -14.17 3.71
CA GLU A 187 -5.48 -13.56 3.00
C GLU A 187 -6.81 -13.82 3.74
N HIS A 188 -6.95 -15.03 4.31
CA HIS A 188 -8.02 -15.44 5.21
C HIS A 188 -7.45 -16.35 6.29
N PRO A 189 -8.08 -16.44 7.49
CA PRO A 189 -7.60 -17.30 8.57
C PRO A 189 -7.43 -18.78 8.19
N ASP A 190 -8.22 -19.26 7.23
CA ASP A 190 -8.26 -20.66 6.78
C ASP A 190 -7.65 -20.87 5.38
N ALA A 191 -7.00 -19.85 4.78
CA ALA A 191 -6.40 -19.98 3.45
C ALA A 191 -5.23 -20.96 3.45
N ALA A 192 -5.30 -22.00 2.62
CA ALA A 192 -4.20 -22.93 2.45
C ALA A 192 -2.98 -22.23 1.84
N VAL A 193 -1.77 -22.62 2.29
CA VAL A 193 -0.52 -22.04 1.79
C VAL A 193 -0.36 -22.22 0.27
N ASP A 194 -0.92 -23.28 -0.29
CA ASP A 194 -0.84 -23.58 -1.74
C ASP A 194 -1.84 -22.76 -2.59
N GLU A 195 -2.77 -22.05 -1.96
CA GLU A 195 -3.78 -21.19 -2.62
C GLU A 195 -3.36 -19.71 -2.67
N GLN A 196 -2.11 -19.40 -2.33
CA GLN A 196 -1.63 -18.03 -2.30
C GLN A 196 -1.65 -17.37 -3.68
N SER A 197 -2.12 -16.14 -3.72
CA SER A 197 -2.21 -15.32 -4.92
C SER A 197 -1.45 -14.00 -4.76
N GLY A 198 -1.43 -13.20 -5.79
CA GLY A 198 -0.92 -11.83 -5.74
C GLY A 198 0.51 -11.73 -5.18
N ILE A 199 0.72 -10.83 -4.22
CA ILE A 199 2.04 -10.51 -3.64
C ILE A 199 2.68 -11.74 -2.97
N SER A 200 1.91 -12.53 -2.20
CA SER A 200 2.40 -13.72 -1.50
C SER A 200 2.96 -14.74 -2.48
N ALA A 201 2.23 -15.02 -3.56
CA ALA A 201 2.69 -15.95 -4.60
C ALA A 201 3.97 -15.47 -5.29
N ARG A 202 4.02 -14.19 -5.71
CA ARG A 202 5.20 -13.63 -6.38
C ARG A 202 6.45 -13.65 -5.49
N ARG A 203 6.32 -13.24 -4.21
CA ARG A 203 7.44 -13.24 -3.27
C ARG A 203 7.90 -14.65 -2.93
N LEU A 204 6.96 -15.60 -2.74
CA LEU A 204 7.30 -17.00 -2.50
C LEU A 204 8.02 -17.65 -3.69
N ALA A 205 7.55 -17.39 -4.92
CA ALA A 205 8.23 -17.86 -6.13
C ALA A 205 9.66 -17.28 -6.20
N GLY A 206 9.82 -15.98 -6.00
CA GLY A 206 11.14 -15.34 -5.97
C GLY A 206 12.07 -15.93 -4.88
N ILE A 207 11.55 -16.24 -3.69
CA ILE A 207 12.33 -16.90 -2.63
C ILE A 207 12.82 -18.27 -3.10
N ARG A 208 11.96 -19.08 -3.71
CA ARG A 208 12.31 -20.42 -4.21
C ARG A 208 13.38 -20.33 -5.31
N ASP A 209 13.15 -19.44 -6.29
CA ASP A 209 14.10 -19.22 -7.39
C ASP A 209 15.45 -18.72 -6.89
N GLY A 210 15.45 -17.81 -5.90
CA GLY A 210 16.68 -17.29 -5.29
C GLY A 210 17.49 -18.36 -4.55
N PHE A 211 16.84 -19.28 -3.86
CA PHE A 211 17.53 -20.42 -3.23
C PHE A 211 18.08 -21.38 -4.27
N GLU A 212 17.34 -21.70 -5.31
CA GLU A 212 17.80 -22.61 -6.38
C GLU A 212 18.97 -22.00 -7.17
N ALA A 213 18.88 -20.74 -7.54
CA ALA A 213 19.96 -20.03 -8.23
C ALA A 213 21.23 -19.98 -7.36
N ALA A 214 21.11 -19.62 -6.08
CA ALA A 214 22.26 -19.56 -5.18
C ALA A 214 22.89 -20.94 -4.91
N ARG A 215 22.10 -22.01 -4.90
CA ARG A 215 22.59 -23.40 -4.81
C ARG A 215 23.36 -23.79 -6.07
N ALA A 216 22.83 -23.50 -7.24
CA ALA A 216 23.49 -23.80 -8.51
C ALA A 216 24.82 -23.06 -8.66
N ASP A 217 24.91 -21.81 -8.20
CA ASP A 217 26.12 -20.98 -8.25
C ASP A 217 27.22 -21.47 -7.29
N ALA A 218 26.83 -22.01 -6.12
CA ALA A 218 27.79 -22.42 -5.10
C ALA A 218 28.26 -23.87 -5.27
N ASP A 219 27.36 -24.79 -5.37
CA ASP A 219 27.56 -26.23 -5.55
C ASP A 219 26.22 -26.89 -5.87
N ALA A 220 26.01 -27.32 -7.10
CA ALA A 220 24.74 -27.91 -7.55
C ALA A 220 24.37 -29.19 -6.77
N ASP A 221 25.38 -29.88 -6.21
CA ASP A 221 25.20 -31.10 -5.40
C ASP A 221 25.04 -30.79 -3.88
N GLY A 222 25.14 -29.51 -3.50
CA GLY A 222 24.95 -29.07 -2.11
C GLY A 222 23.54 -29.38 -1.57
N PRO A 223 23.38 -29.50 -0.23
CA PRO A 223 22.10 -29.86 0.37
C PRO A 223 21.02 -28.79 0.05
N PRO A 224 19.80 -29.19 -0.33
CA PRO A 224 18.70 -28.29 -0.57
C PRO A 224 18.31 -27.54 0.72
N VAL A 225 17.71 -26.37 0.54
CA VAL A 225 17.11 -25.63 1.66
C VAL A 225 15.82 -26.33 2.08
N ARG A 226 15.71 -26.65 3.37
CA ARG A 226 14.44 -27.05 3.97
C ARG A 226 13.59 -25.80 4.17
N LEU A 227 12.52 -25.67 3.40
CA LEU A 227 11.64 -24.52 3.45
C LEU A 227 10.33 -24.88 4.14
N ARG A 228 10.05 -24.21 5.27
CA ARG A 228 8.74 -24.26 5.93
C ARG A 228 7.97 -23.02 5.53
N VAL A 229 6.74 -23.16 5.07
CA VAL A 229 5.91 -22.02 4.65
C VAL A 229 4.67 -21.98 5.53
N MET A 230 4.40 -20.81 6.06
CA MET A 230 3.23 -20.52 6.88
C MET A 230 2.68 -19.13 6.52
N SER A 231 1.54 -18.75 7.05
CA SER A 231 0.96 -17.41 6.84
C SER A 231 0.54 -16.77 8.15
N ALA A 232 0.61 -15.44 8.22
CA ALA A 232 0.20 -14.66 9.38
C ALA A 232 -0.45 -13.34 8.95
N PRO A 233 -1.30 -12.75 9.78
CA PRO A 233 -1.80 -11.38 9.58
C PRO A 233 -0.65 -10.37 9.48
N VAL A 234 -0.83 -9.31 8.66
CA VAL A 234 0.14 -8.22 8.52
C VAL A 234 0.07 -7.30 9.74
N SER A 235 0.66 -7.75 10.82
CA SER A 235 0.71 -6.99 12.08
C SER A 235 1.88 -7.48 12.94
N GLU A 236 2.22 -6.71 13.97
CA GLU A 236 3.18 -7.15 14.99
C GLU A 236 2.66 -8.38 15.73
N ASP A 237 1.37 -8.41 16.11
CA ASP A 237 0.74 -9.54 16.78
C ASP A 237 0.74 -10.80 15.89
N GLY A 238 0.48 -10.65 14.58
CA GLY A 238 0.61 -11.75 13.62
C GLY A 238 2.01 -12.33 13.58
N GLY A 239 3.03 -11.49 13.65
CA GLY A 239 4.43 -11.92 13.76
C GLY A 239 4.72 -12.66 15.08
N ARG A 240 4.15 -12.22 16.21
CA ARG A 240 4.27 -12.91 17.50
C ARG A 240 3.64 -14.30 17.47
N VAL A 241 2.46 -14.42 16.86
CA VAL A 241 1.80 -15.73 16.69
C VAL A 241 2.64 -16.64 15.81
N ALA A 242 3.14 -16.15 14.68
CA ALA A 242 4.01 -16.92 13.80
C ALA A 242 5.30 -17.40 14.52
N PHE A 243 5.91 -16.55 15.35
CA PHE A 243 7.06 -16.97 16.14
C PHE A 243 6.72 -18.08 17.14
N ALA A 244 5.61 -18.00 17.85
CA ALA A 244 5.19 -19.01 18.81
C ALA A 244 4.96 -20.39 18.14
N GLU A 245 4.38 -20.42 16.94
CA GLU A 245 4.21 -21.64 16.15
C GLU A 245 5.57 -22.21 15.73
N LEU A 246 6.49 -21.36 15.25
CA LEU A 246 7.84 -21.78 14.88
C LEU A 246 8.64 -22.32 16.07
N GLU A 247 8.47 -21.71 17.26
CA GLU A 247 9.11 -22.16 18.48
C GLU A 247 8.60 -23.55 18.92
N ALA A 248 7.29 -23.77 18.84
CA ALA A 248 6.67 -25.04 19.17
C ALA A 248 7.11 -26.18 18.24
N ASP A 249 7.30 -25.90 16.95
CA ASP A 249 7.74 -26.87 15.93
C ASP A 249 9.27 -27.01 15.82
N GLY A 250 10.00 -26.27 16.64
CA GLY A 250 11.46 -26.16 16.59
C GLY A 250 11.91 -25.04 15.66
N LEU A 251 12.63 -24.05 16.22
CA LEU A 251 13.06 -22.87 15.49
C LEU A 251 13.92 -23.21 14.27
N PRO A 252 13.67 -22.56 13.11
CA PRO A 252 14.59 -22.60 11.97
C PRO A 252 15.85 -21.78 12.29
N THR A 253 16.85 -21.84 11.42
CA THR A 253 18.03 -20.99 11.56
C THR A 253 17.78 -19.57 10.98
N ALA A 254 16.79 -19.42 10.09
CA ALA A 254 16.37 -18.13 9.56
C ALA A 254 14.87 -18.07 9.30
N VAL A 255 14.30 -16.88 9.42
CA VAL A 255 12.91 -16.55 9.04
C VAL A 255 12.92 -15.43 8.02
N MET A 256 12.18 -15.62 6.94
CA MET A 256 11.91 -14.63 5.93
C MET A 256 10.41 -14.26 5.98
N ALA A 257 10.08 -13.14 6.58
CA ALA A 257 8.71 -12.61 6.54
C ALA A 257 8.55 -11.70 5.32
N ILE A 258 7.47 -11.88 4.57
CA ILE A 258 7.23 -11.09 3.35
C ILE A 258 6.69 -9.68 3.62
N THR A 259 6.64 -9.24 4.87
CA THR A 259 6.40 -7.85 5.29
C THR A 259 7.25 -7.51 6.51
N ASP A 260 7.65 -6.26 6.63
CA ASP A 260 8.41 -5.77 7.80
C ASP A 260 7.59 -5.83 9.09
N MET A 261 6.29 -5.57 9.02
CA MET A 261 5.44 -5.61 10.22
C MET A 261 5.44 -6.99 10.88
N THR A 262 5.29 -8.05 10.06
CA THR A 262 5.37 -9.43 10.54
C THR A 262 6.79 -9.76 11.02
N ALA A 263 7.83 -9.33 10.28
CA ALA A 263 9.21 -9.53 10.69
C ALA A 263 9.54 -8.88 12.03
N ILE A 264 9.04 -7.66 12.28
CA ILE A 264 9.20 -6.93 13.55
C ILE A 264 8.51 -7.68 14.69
N GLY A 265 7.31 -8.19 14.45
CA GLY A 265 6.59 -9.01 15.44
C GLY A 265 7.36 -10.28 15.83
N ILE A 266 7.92 -10.98 14.83
CA ILE A 266 8.78 -12.17 15.05
C ILE A 266 10.04 -11.75 15.83
N LEU A 267 10.68 -10.64 15.45
CA LEU A 267 11.89 -10.14 16.12
C LEU A 267 11.63 -9.84 17.59
N ASN A 268 10.56 -9.11 17.90
CA ASN A 268 10.20 -8.77 19.26
C ASN A 268 9.87 -10.02 20.09
N ALA A 269 9.09 -10.95 19.53
CA ALA A 269 8.78 -12.22 20.20
C ALA A 269 10.03 -13.08 20.47
N ALA A 270 10.94 -13.15 19.50
CA ALA A 270 12.21 -13.86 19.67
C ALA A 270 13.04 -13.28 20.82
N ILE A 271 13.16 -11.95 20.91
CA ILE A 271 13.87 -11.25 21.98
C ILE A 271 13.19 -11.52 23.34
N ASP A 272 11.86 -11.43 23.42
CA ASP A 272 11.08 -11.69 24.64
C ASP A 272 11.27 -13.14 25.13
N ALA A 273 11.42 -14.10 24.19
CA ALA A 273 11.71 -15.51 24.49
C ALA A 273 13.21 -15.78 24.80
N GLY A 274 14.07 -14.78 24.77
CA GLY A 274 15.51 -14.92 25.00
C GLY A 274 16.30 -15.50 23.84
N VAL A 275 15.71 -15.59 22.65
CA VAL A 275 16.34 -15.99 21.39
C VAL A 275 17.19 -14.84 20.85
N ARG A 276 18.47 -15.05 20.65
CA ARG A 276 19.39 -14.01 20.20
C ARG A 276 19.28 -13.83 18.67
N VAL A 277 18.90 -12.64 18.25
CA VAL A 277 18.91 -12.24 16.84
C VAL A 277 20.15 -11.37 16.59
N PRO A 278 21.02 -11.69 15.64
CA PRO A 278 20.91 -12.76 14.63
C PRO A 278 21.57 -14.09 15.02
N GLN A 279 22.15 -14.25 16.24
CA GLN A 279 23.02 -15.38 16.57
C GLN A 279 22.30 -16.74 16.56
N ASP A 280 21.10 -16.80 17.12
CA ASP A 280 20.31 -18.05 17.21
C ASP A 280 19.26 -18.10 16.08
N LEU A 281 18.80 -16.92 15.59
CA LEU A 281 17.79 -16.79 14.53
C LEU A 281 18.09 -15.57 13.66
N SER A 282 18.32 -15.77 12.37
CA SER A 282 18.36 -14.68 11.39
C SER A 282 16.95 -14.31 10.95
N ILE A 283 16.67 -13.01 10.80
CA ILE A 283 15.34 -12.51 10.39
C ILE A 283 15.49 -11.52 9.22
N VAL A 284 14.69 -11.75 8.18
CA VAL A 284 14.58 -10.85 7.02
C VAL A 284 13.13 -10.41 6.85
N GLY A 285 12.92 -9.12 6.61
CA GLY A 285 11.64 -8.51 6.28
C GLY A 285 11.51 -8.15 4.80
N TYR A 286 10.43 -7.44 4.49
CA TYR A 286 10.16 -6.86 3.18
C TYR A 286 9.39 -5.56 3.39
N ASP A 287 9.69 -4.51 2.62
CA ASP A 287 9.09 -3.18 2.48
C ASP A 287 10.08 -2.04 2.76
N ASP A 288 11.00 -2.21 3.70
CA ASP A 288 11.92 -1.19 4.23
C ASP A 288 11.16 0.01 4.81
N ILE A 289 10.12 -0.29 5.62
CA ILE A 289 9.41 0.75 6.38
C ILE A 289 10.36 1.44 7.38
N PRO A 290 10.10 2.70 7.79
CA PRO A 290 10.97 3.40 8.72
C PRO A 290 11.30 2.62 10.00
N ALA A 291 10.32 1.86 10.54
CA ALA A 291 10.48 1.05 11.73
C ALA A 291 11.57 -0.03 11.60
N ALA A 292 11.82 -0.57 10.40
CA ALA A 292 12.88 -1.56 10.16
C ALA A 292 14.28 -1.03 10.55
N SER A 293 14.50 0.27 10.49
CA SER A 293 15.74 0.92 10.92
C SER A 293 15.81 1.26 12.41
N TRP A 294 14.69 1.16 13.12
CA TRP A 294 14.58 1.50 14.55
C TRP A 294 14.65 0.27 15.46
N THR A 295 14.44 -0.94 14.90
CA THR A 295 14.56 -2.19 15.68
C THR A 295 15.98 -2.40 16.22
N CYS A 296 16.11 -3.19 17.26
CA CYS A 296 17.39 -3.62 17.81
C CYS A 296 17.40 -5.16 17.97
N PRO A 297 18.15 -5.88 17.11
CA PRO A 297 18.98 -5.40 15.99
C PRO A 297 18.16 -4.77 14.86
N ARG A 298 18.81 -3.88 14.05
CA ARG A 298 18.16 -3.29 12.87
C ARG A 298 17.82 -4.35 11.85
N LEU A 299 16.60 -4.33 11.33
CA LEU A 299 16.05 -5.37 10.45
C LEU A 299 16.66 -5.30 9.04
N THR A 300 17.24 -6.40 8.58
CA THR A 300 17.56 -6.67 7.17
C THR A 300 16.25 -6.86 6.43
N THR A 301 16.05 -6.17 5.32
CA THR A 301 14.78 -6.14 4.60
C THR A 301 14.95 -5.86 3.12
N VAL A 302 13.91 -6.07 2.34
CA VAL A 302 13.87 -5.67 0.93
C VAL A 302 13.22 -4.30 0.82
N HIS A 303 13.97 -3.33 0.31
CA HIS A 303 13.45 -2.00 0.02
C HIS A 303 12.55 -2.01 -1.22
N GLN A 304 11.36 -1.47 -1.09
CA GLN A 304 10.50 -1.07 -2.19
C GLN A 304 10.22 0.45 -2.12
N PRO A 305 10.13 1.16 -3.24
CA PRO A 305 9.98 2.61 -3.26
C PRO A 305 8.52 3.03 -3.01
N ILE A 306 7.99 2.78 -1.79
CA ILE A 306 6.58 2.93 -1.43
C ILE A 306 6.06 4.35 -1.71
N ARG A 307 6.83 5.39 -1.31
CA ARG A 307 6.42 6.79 -1.56
C ARG A 307 6.37 7.13 -3.04
N GLU A 308 7.33 6.63 -3.85
CA GLU A 308 7.32 6.89 -5.28
C GLU A 308 6.17 6.16 -5.97
N LYS A 309 5.84 4.94 -5.53
CA LYS A 309 4.64 4.22 -5.92
C LYS A 309 3.38 5.08 -5.72
N GLY A 310 3.23 5.65 -4.52
CA GLY A 310 2.13 6.57 -4.20
C GLY A 310 2.11 7.83 -5.06
N ARG A 311 3.27 8.47 -5.28
CA ARG A 311 3.37 9.66 -6.15
C ARG A 311 2.98 9.34 -7.59
N LEU A 312 3.47 8.23 -8.11
CA LEU A 312 3.19 7.80 -9.48
C LEU A 312 1.70 7.50 -9.66
N ALA A 313 1.09 6.79 -8.70
CA ALA A 313 -0.33 6.50 -8.71
C ALA A 313 -1.19 7.76 -8.73
N ALA A 314 -0.90 8.72 -7.85
CA ALA A 314 -1.65 9.97 -7.79
C ALA A 314 -1.51 10.80 -9.08
N ARG A 315 -0.28 10.93 -9.61
CA ARG A 315 -0.06 11.65 -10.89
C ARG A 315 -0.84 11.00 -12.02
N ARG A 316 -0.69 9.68 -12.18
CA ARG A 316 -1.35 8.91 -13.23
C ARG A 316 -2.88 9.06 -13.15
N LEU A 317 -3.43 8.94 -11.96
CA LEU A 317 -4.88 9.07 -11.75
C LEU A 317 -5.39 10.49 -12.05
N ILE A 318 -4.63 11.53 -11.69
CA ILE A 318 -4.96 12.92 -12.01
C ILE A 318 -4.96 13.16 -13.52
N ASP A 319 -3.95 12.64 -14.22
CA ASP A 319 -3.84 12.77 -15.68
C ASP A 319 -4.99 12.05 -16.38
N LEU A 320 -5.34 10.83 -15.93
CA LEU A 320 -6.52 10.08 -16.41
C LEU A 320 -7.83 10.85 -16.17
N ALA A 321 -8.00 11.41 -14.97
CA ALA A 321 -9.19 12.18 -14.66
C ALA A 321 -9.31 13.45 -15.51
N ARG A 322 -8.17 14.05 -15.94
CA ARG A 322 -8.15 15.26 -16.78
C ARG A 322 -8.37 14.96 -18.27
N SER A 323 -7.87 13.84 -18.74
CA SER A 323 -7.87 13.45 -20.15
C SER A 323 -8.12 11.95 -20.33
N PRO A 324 -9.37 11.50 -20.17
CA PRO A 324 -9.70 10.08 -20.25
C PRO A 324 -9.63 9.53 -21.68
N ASP A 325 -9.81 10.38 -22.68
CA ASP A 325 -9.89 9.95 -24.08
C ASP A 325 -8.49 9.60 -24.63
N GLY A 326 -8.40 8.44 -25.30
CA GLY A 326 -7.16 7.99 -25.94
C GLY A 326 -6.11 7.43 -25.02
N HIS A 327 -6.43 7.18 -23.75
CA HIS A 327 -5.53 6.52 -22.83
C HIS A 327 -5.33 5.04 -23.17
N HIS A 328 -4.09 4.59 -23.10
CA HIS A 328 -3.72 3.17 -23.21
C HIS A 328 -3.19 2.72 -21.85
N PRO A 329 -3.77 1.64 -21.26
CA PRO A 329 -3.30 1.10 -20.00
C PRO A 329 -1.82 0.77 -20.01
N ALA A 330 -1.13 1.11 -18.94
CA ALA A 330 0.30 0.85 -18.79
C ALA A 330 0.58 0.17 -17.45
N THR A 331 1.60 -0.69 -17.45
CA THR A 331 2.12 -1.30 -16.23
C THR A 331 3.52 -0.75 -15.96
N ASP A 332 3.67 -0.11 -14.80
CA ASP A 332 4.96 0.34 -14.30
C ASP A 332 5.44 -0.62 -13.20
N VAL A 333 6.61 -1.22 -13.36
CA VAL A 333 7.25 -2.08 -12.36
C VAL A 333 8.45 -1.34 -11.77
N LEU A 334 8.34 -0.96 -10.50
CA LEU A 334 9.40 -0.25 -9.78
C LEU A 334 10.43 -1.24 -9.23
N PRO A 335 11.73 -0.89 -9.25
CA PRO A 335 12.79 -1.79 -8.79
C PRO A 335 12.75 -1.95 -7.27
N THR A 336 13.17 -3.14 -6.81
CA THR A 336 13.41 -3.47 -5.41
C THR A 336 14.90 -3.77 -5.18
N ARG A 337 15.35 -3.77 -3.93
CA ARG A 337 16.71 -4.11 -3.56
C ARG A 337 16.80 -4.59 -2.11
N LEU A 338 17.70 -5.53 -1.85
CA LEU A 338 18.00 -5.94 -0.48
C LEU A 338 18.77 -4.83 0.28
N VAL A 339 18.38 -4.60 1.53
CA VAL A 339 19.03 -3.71 2.49
C VAL A 339 19.52 -4.55 3.67
N VAL A 340 20.78 -4.94 3.64
CA VAL A 340 21.39 -5.72 4.72
C VAL A 340 21.67 -4.82 5.92
N ARG A 341 21.21 -5.28 7.10
CA ARG A 341 21.42 -4.62 8.40
C ARG A 341 21.98 -5.61 9.43
N ALA A 342 21.45 -5.63 10.65
CA ALA A 342 22.04 -6.36 11.76
C ALA A 342 21.24 -7.60 12.20
N SER A 343 20.11 -7.91 11.56
CA SER A 343 19.23 -9.02 11.94
C SER A 343 19.58 -10.37 11.25
N THR A 344 20.68 -10.43 10.49
CA THR A 344 21.14 -11.63 9.79
C THR A 344 22.62 -11.87 10.04
N ALA A 345 23.03 -13.13 10.29
CA ALA A 345 24.41 -13.60 10.41
C ALA A 345 24.49 -15.06 9.98
N PRO A 346 25.69 -15.62 9.75
CA PRO A 346 25.83 -17.06 9.54
C PRO A 346 25.22 -17.86 10.70
N PRO A 347 24.55 -19.00 10.41
CA PRO A 347 24.01 -19.84 11.47
C PRO A 347 25.14 -20.31 12.39
N HIS A 348 24.87 -20.36 13.69
CA HIS A 348 25.80 -21.02 14.61
C HIS A 348 25.95 -22.47 14.14
N GLY A 349 27.18 -22.89 13.85
CA GLY A 349 27.46 -24.24 13.40
C GLY A 349 26.82 -25.22 14.37
N GLY A 350 26.06 -26.19 13.84
CA GLY A 350 25.59 -27.35 14.59
C GLY A 350 26.76 -28.19 15.04
N GLY A 351 27.59 -27.64 15.91
CA GLY A 351 28.55 -28.37 16.72
C GLY A 351 27.76 -29.12 17.77
N GLY A 352 27.58 -30.43 17.58
CA GLY A 352 27.01 -31.33 18.58
C GLY A 352 27.67 -31.12 19.93
N ALA A 353 27.08 -30.25 20.75
CA ALA A 353 27.32 -30.27 22.18
C ALA A 353 26.44 -31.39 22.73
N SER A 354 26.99 -32.60 22.78
CA SER A 354 26.55 -33.63 23.71
C SER A 354 26.58 -33.01 25.11
N ARG A 355 25.40 -32.65 25.63
CA ARG A 355 25.26 -32.39 27.04
C ARG A 355 25.46 -33.72 27.75
N SER A 356 26.64 -33.89 28.37
CA SER A 356 26.95 -34.88 29.38
C SER A 356 26.27 -34.56 30.69
#